data_a164ae1633c89bf211afa16c8233e397
#
_entry.id   a164ae1633c89bf211afa16c8233e397
#
_cell.length_a   1.000
_cell.length_b   1.000
_cell.length_c   1.000
_cell.angle_alpha   90.00
_cell.angle_beta   90.00
_cell.angle_gamma   90.00
#
_symmetry.space_group_name_H-M   'P 1'
#
loop_
_entity.id
_entity.type
_entity.pdbx_description
1 polymer ?
#
loop_
_entity_poly.entity_id
_entity_poly.type
_entity_poly.pdbx_seq_one_letter_code
_entity_poly.pdbx_strand_id
1 'polypeptide(L)'
;MTNNRWFWIAVVGWVLAVLALGAALTTRHGSATVSPVADEAAARKALERYGNVVAAQPVGSGFTAWTVEKGGARVVLYTNPDASLLMSGVVWDARTGENLSEKLAATPPSLPGTLPGSALPTPGVAPGGGPAVAAMDGEFKGELPESIKTVASLEGVTEGEGGPADTVYIIVDPRCPYCRQTYNMTRDYVKAGRTIKWIPTIALGDAANGLPLAAAILQSKEPDAVERILGKHERITSAPTKETEEALGRNLSFMLAAFEQNSELGQAGVPVAFYLDHRTGQPRMMTGVSENVVLRDIFGTP
;
A
#
# COMPACT_ATOMS: atom_id res chain seq x y z
N MET A 1 57.48 -60.66 -17.72
CA MET A 1 57.48 -59.19 -17.84
C MET A 1 56.38 -58.79 -18.79
N THR A 2 55.21 -58.59 -18.23
CA THR A 2 53.97 -58.27 -18.97
C THR A 2 53.87 -56.75 -19.21
N ASN A 3 53.68 -56.47 -20.45
CA ASN A 3 53.78 -55.13 -21.05
C ASN A 3 52.62 -54.21 -20.65
N ASN A 4 52.90 -53.25 -19.72
CA ASN A 4 51.95 -52.39 -19.09
C ASN A 4 51.59 -51.13 -19.97
N ARG A 5 51.90 -51.12 -21.24
CA ARG A 5 51.70 -50.01 -22.17
C ARG A 5 50.23 -49.72 -22.47
N TRP A 6 49.38 -50.72 -22.49
CA TRP A 6 47.96 -50.60 -22.77
C TRP A 6 47.19 -49.99 -21.60
N PHE A 7 47.64 -50.21 -20.36
CA PHE A 7 47.03 -49.61 -19.18
C PHE A 7 47.17 -48.09 -19.16
N TRP A 8 48.34 -47.55 -19.52
CA TRP A 8 48.59 -46.14 -19.56
C TRP A 8 47.85 -45.42 -20.71
N ILE A 9 47.65 -46.05 -21.84
CA ILE A 9 46.89 -45.49 -22.97
C ILE A 9 45.42 -45.36 -22.58
N ALA A 10 44.85 -46.37 -21.86
CA ALA A 10 43.48 -46.29 -21.36
C ALA A 10 43.30 -45.20 -20.30
N VAL A 11 44.24 -45.05 -19.36
CA VAL A 11 44.18 -44.00 -18.31
C VAL A 11 44.28 -42.60 -18.90
N VAL A 12 45.19 -42.35 -19.84
CA VAL A 12 45.31 -41.05 -20.51
C VAL A 12 44.08 -40.72 -21.34
N GLY A 13 43.49 -41.71 -22.02
CA GLY A 13 42.26 -41.52 -22.77
C GLY A 13 41.08 -41.14 -21.89
N TRP A 14 40.94 -41.74 -20.70
CA TRP A 14 39.90 -41.40 -19.72
C TRP A 14 40.09 -40.02 -19.13
N VAL A 15 41.33 -39.62 -18.79
CA VAL A 15 41.59 -38.28 -18.24
C VAL A 15 41.28 -37.19 -19.26
N LEU A 16 41.63 -37.39 -20.52
CA LEU A 16 41.27 -36.45 -21.59
C LEU A 16 39.78 -36.39 -21.89
N ALA A 17 39.07 -37.53 -21.81
CA ALA A 17 37.60 -37.55 -21.96
C ALA A 17 36.90 -36.84 -20.81
N VAL A 18 37.37 -36.99 -19.57
CA VAL A 18 36.79 -36.28 -18.38
C VAL A 18 37.07 -34.80 -18.45
N LEU A 19 38.25 -34.37 -18.90
CA LEU A 19 38.57 -32.95 -19.09
C LEU A 19 37.75 -32.33 -20.25
N ALA A 20 37.48 -33.05 -21.32
CA ALA A 20 36.64 -32.57 -22.41
C ALA A 20 35.17 -32.48 -22.01
N LEU A 21 34.65 -33.43 -21.17
CA LEU A 21 33.31 -33.37 -20.63
C LEU A 21 33.15 -32.24 -19.58
N GLY A 22 34.18 -32.00 -18.75
CA GLY A 22 34.22 -30.90 -17.81
C GLY A 22 34.19 -29.53 -18.51
N ALA A 23 34.93 -29.37 -19.60
CA ALA A 23 34.93 -28.13 -20.40
C ALA A 23 33.60 -27.93 -21.16
N ALA A 24 32.90 -28.99 -21.57
CA ALA A 24 31.60 -28.89 -22.22
C ALA A 24 30.46 -28.56 -21.25
N LEU A 25 30.60 -28.90 -19.96
CA LEU A 25 29.61 -28.59 -18.90
C LEU A 25 29.78 -27.16 -18.35
N THR A 26 30.99 -26.58 -18.41
CA THR A 26 31.22 -25.20 -17.95
C THR A 26 30.85 -24.14 -18.99
N THR A 27 30.68 -24.50 -20.26
CA THR A 27 30.27 -23.55 -21.30
C THR A 27 28.77 -23.44 -21.51
N ARG A 28 27.93 -24.12 -20.73
CA ARG A 28 26.46 -24.02 -20.78
C ARG A 28 25.83 -23.17 -19.70
N HIS A 29 26.59 -22.48 -18.88
CA HIS A 29 26.11 -21.30 -18.17
C HIS A 29 26.36 -20.08 -19.08
N GLY A 30 25.72 -20.07 -20.22
CA GLY A 30 25.41 -18.83 -20.89
C GLY A 30 24.48 -18.07 -19.98
N SER A 31 25.04 -17.18 -19.17
CA SER A 31 24.28 -16.03 -18.67
C SER A 31 23.72 -15.40 -19.94
N ALA A 32 22.42 -15.60 -20.18
CA ALA A 32 21.65 -14.73 -21.04
C ALA A 32 21.86 -13.34 -20.43
N THR A 33 22.82 -12.60 -20.97
CA THR A 33 22.88 -11.16 -20.80
C THR A 33 21.63 -10.65 -21.50
N VAL A 34 20.50 -10.64 -20.77
CA VAL A 34 19.31 -9.90 -21.13
C VAL A 34 19.82 -8.48 -21.31
N SER A 35 19.77 -7.98 -22.53
CA SER A 35 20.21 -6.62 -22.82
C SER A 35 19.28 -5.67 -22.07
N PRO A 36 19.73 -4.94 -21.06
CA PRO A 36 18.84 -4.16 -20.19
C PRO A 36 18.06 -3.08 -20.95
N VAL A 37 18.48 -2.73 -22.14
CA VAL A 37 17.90 -1.63 -22.94
C VAL A 37 16.57 -2.00 -23.61
N ALA A 38 16.40 -3.24 -24.06
CA ALA A 38 15.15 -3.66 -24.73
C ALA A 38 13.99 -3.79 -23.72
N ASP A 39 14.28 -4.29 -22.53
CA ASP A 39 13.29 -4.48 -21.48
C ASP A 39 12.88 -3.16 -20.82
N GLU A 40 13.80 -2.19 -20.71
CA GLU A 40 13.51 -0.86 -20.20
C GLU A 40 12.55 -0.09 -21.11
N ALA A 41 12.73 -0.15 -22.41
CA ALA A 41 11.84 0.51 -23.38
C ALA A 41 10.43 -0.10 -23.35
N ALA A 42 10.32 -1.41 -23.25
CA ALA A 42 9.05 -2.10 -23.15
C ALA A 42 8.33 -1.77 -21.82
N ALA A 43 9.07 -1.74 -20.72
CA ALA A 43 8.56 -1.36 -19.41
C ALA A 43 8.06 0.09 -19.41
N ARG A 44 8.83 1.02 -19.93
CA ARG A 44 8.47 2.44 -20.07
C ARG A 44 7.17 2.60 -20.85
N LYS A 45 7.06 1.95 -22.01
CA LYS A 45 5.85 1.97 -22.84
C LYS A 45 4.63 1.40 -22.11
N ALA A 46 4.80 0.33 -21.34
CA ALA A 46 3.73 -0.26 -20.54
C ALA A 46 3.26 0.68 -19.41
N LEU A 47 4.17 1.52 -18.89
CA LEU A 47 3.90 2.47 -17.81
C LEU A 47 3.23 3.77 -18.28
N GLU A 48 3.36 4.14 -19.57
CA GLU A 48 2.73 5.35 -20.14
C GLU A 48 1.20 5.38 -19.96
N ARG A 49 0.55 4.23 -19.87
CA ARG A 49 -0.90 4.14 -19.55
C ARG A 49 -1.25 4.64 -18.14
N TYR A 50 -0.28 4.67 -17.22
CA TYR A 50 -0.47 5.14 -15.85
C TYR A 50 -0.11 6.61 -15.68
N GLY A 51 0.69 7.18 -16.59
CA GLY A 51 1.10 8.58 -16.60
C GLY A 51 2.42 8.76 -17.35
N ASN A 52 2.99 9.96 -17.25
CA ASN A 52 4.26 10.29 -17.87
C ASN A 52 5.42 9.73 -17.00
N VAL A 53 6.27 8.89 -17.58
CA VAL A 53 7.45 8.34 -16.87
C VAL A 53 8.54 9.40 -16.82
N VAL A 54 8.80 9.95 -15.64
CA VAL A 54 9.76 11.05 -15.42
C VAL A 54 11.13 10.58 -14.92
N ALA A 55 11.22 9.40 -14.29
CA ALA A 55 12.48 8.82 -13.85
C ALA A 55 12.41 7.29 -13.79
N ALA A 56 13.58 6.64 -13.89
CA ALA A 56 13.75 5.20 -13.66
C ALA A 56 15.07 4.98 -12.91
N GLN A 57 15.04 4.14 -11.87
CA GLN A 57 16.21 3.85 -11.04
C GLN A 57 16.24 2.37 -10.60
N PRO A 58 17.36 1.68 -10.66
CA PRO A 58 17.49 0.35 -10.10
C PRO A 58 17.43 0.40 -8.56
N VAL A 59 16.66 -0.51 -7.96
CA VAL A 59 16.46 -0.57 -6.49
C VAL A 59 17.01 -1.85 -5.84
N GLY A 60 17.88 -2.55 -6.54
CA GLY A 60 18.45 -3.82 -6.10
C GLY A 60 17.62 -5.03 -6.49
N SER A 61 18.21 -6.23 -6.36
CA SER A 61 17.58 -7.51 -6.74
C SER A 61 16.97 -7.54 -8.15
N GLY A 62 17.48 -6.69 -9.06
CA GLY A 62 17.03 -6.56 -10.44
C GLY A 62 15.72 -5.76 -10.62
N PHE A 63 15.12 -5.24 -9.56
CA PHE A 63 13.95 -4.38 -9.68
C PHE A 63 14.31 -2.98 -10.13
N THR A 64 13.41 -2.37 -10.91
CA THR A 64 13.50 -0.96 -11.33
C THR A 64 12.32 -0.20 -10.74
N ALA A 65 12.61 0.93 -10.09
CA ALA A 65 11.62 1.90 -9.64
C ALA A 65 11.42 2.96 -10.74
N TRP A 66 10.17 3.24 -11.04
CA TRP A 66 9.71 4.18 -12.05
C TRP A 66 8.91 5.28 -11.38
N THR A 67 9.34 6.52 -11.52
CA THR A 67 8.52 7.65 -11.12
C THR A 67 7.62 8.04 -12.28
N VAL A 68 6.31 7.96 -12.04
CA VAL A 68 5.25 8.25 -13.03
C VAL A 68 4.46 9.46 -12.55
N GLU A 69 4.29 10.45 -13.42
CA GLU A 69 3.54 11.67 -13.13
C GLU A 69 2.21 11.67 -13.88
N LYS A 70 1.12 11.95 -13.15
CA LYS A 70 -0.23 12.09 -13.72
C LYS A 70 -1.02 13.14 -12.93
N GLY A 71 -1.53 14.16 -13.63
CA GLY A 71 -2.36 15.19 -13.01
C GLY A 71 -1.65 15.98 -11.90
N GLY A 72 -0.31 16.14 -11.98
CA GLY A 72 0.49 16.82 -10.96
C GLY A 72 0.91 15.92 -9.78
N ALA A 73 0.37 14.73 -9.66
CA ALA A 73 0.79 13.74 -8.66
C ALA A 73 1.89 12.83 -9.20
N ARG A 74 2.84 12.47 -8.34
CA ARG A 74 3.92 11.52 -8.63
C ARG A 74 3.70 10.21 -7.88
N VAL A 75 3.82 9.10 -8.59
CA VAL A 75 3.70 7.76 -8.04
C VAL A 75 4.95 6.98 -8.37
N VAL A 76 5.49 6.22 -7.43
CA VAL A 76 6.58 5.28 -7.69
C VAL A 76 5.99 3.90 -7.93
N LEU A 77 6.31 3.34 -9.09
CA LEU A 77 5.96 1.99 -9.50
C LEU A 77 7.23 1.16 -9.64
N TYR A 78 7.14 -0.14 -9.47
CA TYR A 78 8.29 -1.05 -9.53
C TYR A 78 8.03 -2.14 -10.56
N THR A 79 9.05 -2.47 -11.34
CA THR A 79 9.01 -3.66 -12.21
C THR A 79 10.11 -4.63 -11.83
N ASN A 80 9.85 -5.92 -12.03
CA ASN A 80 10.86 -6.96 -12.01
C ASN A 80 11.78 -6.86 -13.26
N PRO A 81 12.88 -7.62 -13.33
CA PRO A 81 13.88 -7.47 -14.39
C PRO A 81 13.36 -7.64 -15.82
N ASP A 82 12.37 -8.49 -16.03
CA ASP A 82 11.75 -8.76 -17.33
C ASP A 82 10.47 -7.92 -17.59
N ALA A 83 10.18 -6.97 -16.70
CA ALA A 83 9.00 -6.09 -16.76
C ALA A 83 7.66 -6.83 -16.89
N SER A 84 7.60 -8.10 -16.52
CA SER A 84 6.36 -8.89 -16.52
C SER A 84 5.44 -8.58 -15.35
N LEU A 85 5.98 -8.03 -14.25
CA LEU A 85 5.26 -7.63 -13.06
C LEU A 85 5.36 -6.13 -12.84
N LEU A 86 4.23 -5.51 -12.50
CA LEU A 86 4.14 -4.14 -12.05
C LEU A 86 3.62 -4.12 -10.61
N MET A 87 4.36 -3.46 -9.73
CA MET A 87 4.02 -3.34 -8.33
C MET A 87 3.91 -1.86 -7.95
N SER A 88 3.01 -1.56 -7.02
CA SER A 88 2.92 -0.27 -6.35
C SER A 88 3.02 -0.49 -4.84
N GLY A 89 3.58 0.48 -4.12
CA GLY A 89 3.69 0.40 -2.67
C GLY A 89 5.00 0.96 -2.15
N VAL A 90 5.27 0.74 -0.87
CA VAL A 90 6.50 1.15 -0.20
C VAL A 90 7.49 -0.02 -0.19
N VAL A 91 8.71 0.22 -0.64
CA VAL A 91 9.80 -0.76 -0.66
C VAL A 91 10.82 -0.39 0.41
N TRP A 92 11.15 -1.36 1.25
CA TRP A 92 12.12 -1.24 2.33
C TRP A 92 13.33 -2.11 2.04
N ASP A 93 14.53 -1.64 2.38
CA ASP A 93 15.69 -2.52 2.45
C ASP A 93 15.54 -3.41 3.69
N ALA A 94 15.37 -4.72 3.47
CA ALA A 94 15.13 -5.68 4.56
C ALA A 94 16.32 -5.83 5.52
N ARG A 95 17.52 -5.37 5.15
CA ARG A 95 18.73 -5.46 5.98
C ARG A 95 18.93 -4.22 6.83
N THR A 96 18.61 -3.04 6.27
CA THR A 96 18.86 -1.75 6.94
C THR A 96 17.60 -1.15 7.55
N GLY A 97 16.41 -1.60 7.11
CA GLY A 97 15.13 -0.98 7.47
C GLY A 97 14.91 0.38 6.80
N GLU A 98 15.72 0.74 5.80
CA GLU A 98 15.59 2.01 5.08
C GLU A 98 14.39 1.98 4.11
N ASN A 99 13.61 3.06 4.10
CA ASN A 99 12.53 3.25 3.13
C ASN A 99 13.11 3.69 1.76
N LEU A 100 13.25 2.73 0.85
CA LEU A 100 13.80 3.00 -0.48
C LEU A 100 12.86 3.84 -1.34
N SER A 101 11.55 3.75 -1.14
CA SER A 101 10.57 4.54 -1.88
C SER A 101 10.66 6.02 -1.56
N GLU A 102 10.90 6.37 -0.32
CA GLU A 102 11.09 7.76 0.12
C GLU A 102 12.35 8.38 -0.50
N LYS A 103 13.46 7.64 -0.48
CA LYS A 103 14.71 8.05 -1.09
C LYS A 103 14.57 8.29 -2.60
N LEU A 104 13.80 7.44 -3.30
CA LEU A 104 13.52 7.56 -4.72
C LEU A 104 12.59 8.75 -5.03
N ALA A 105 11.60 9.01 -4.19
CA ALA A 105 10.72 10.17 -4.34
C ALA A 105 11.46 11.50 -4.11
N ALA A 106 12.45 11.52 -3.22
CA ALA A 106 13.27 12.69 -2.90
C ALA A 106 14.37 13.00 -3.94
N THR A 107 14.71 12.02 -4.82
CA THR A 107 15.78 12.22 -5.82
C THR A 107 15.26 13.00 -7.02
N PRO A 108 15.83 14.18 -7.35
CA PRO A 108 15.44 14.91 -8.55
C PRO A 108 15.71 14.07 -9.80
N PRO A 109 14.84 14.14 -10.83
CA PRO A 109 15.00 13.35 -12.04
C PRO A 109 16.29 13.72 -12.77
N SER A 110 17.21 12.78 -12.87
CA SER A 110 18.39 12.90 -13.71
C SER A 110 18.05 12.40 -15.12
N LEU A 111 17.40 13.22 -15.92
CA LEU A 111 17.30 13.02 -17.36
C LEU A 111 18.36 13.88 -18.05
N PRO A 112 19.17 13.35 -18.99
CA PRO A 112 20.03 14.18 -19.82
C PRO A 112 19.13 15.06 -20.71
N GLY A 113 19.10 16.37 -20.46
CA GLY A 113 18.51 17.35 -21.37
C GLY A 113 17.37 18.19 -20.87
N THR A 114 17.16 18.38 -19.58
CA THR A 114 16.11 19.28 -19.07
C THR A 114 16.71 20.58 -18.51
N LEU A 115 16.24 21.70 -19.04
CA LEU A 115 16.60 23.06 -18.64
C LEU A 115 16.26 23.35 -17.17
N PRO A 116 17.04 24.18 -16.46
CA PRO A 116 16.78 24.51 -15.07
C PRO A 116 15.65 25.56 -14.97
N GLY A 117 14.62 25.24 -14.22
CA GLY A 117 13.65 26.25 -13.84
C GLY A 117 12.20 25.74 -13.79
N SER A 118 11.85 25.09 -12.73
CA SER A 118 10.56 25.14 -12.05
C SER A 118 10.59 24.14 -10.89
N ALA A 119 11.00 24.60 -9.73
CA ALA A 119 10.78 23.89 -8.48
C ALA A 119 9.30 24.00 -8.15
N LEU A 120 8.54 22.94 -8.41
CA LEU A 120 7.24 22.76 -7.79
C LEU A 120 7.46 22.31 -6.33
N PRO A 121 6.64 22.79 -5.38
CA PRO A 121 6.79 22.40 -3.98
C PRO A 121 6.66 20.89 -3.82
N THR A 122 7.68 20.28 -3.28
CA THR A 122 7.68 18.88 -2.84
C THR A 122 6.67 18.76 -1.71
N PRO A 123 5.68 17.87 -1.78
CA PRO A 123 4.88 17.55 -0.59
C PRO A 123 5.85 16.95 0.44
N GLY A 124 6.02 17.67 1.56
CA GLY A 124 6.91 17.24 2.63
C GLY A 124 6.44 15.95 3.24
N VAL A 125 7.15 14.85 2.97
CA VAL A 125 7.11 13.68 3.83
C VAL A 125 7.97 14.02 5.03
N ALA A 126 7.37 14.08 6.20
CA ALA A 126 8.09 14.30 7.45
C ALA A 126 9.17 13.21 7.63
N PRO A 127 10.40 13.57 8.03
CA PRO A 127 11.45 12.59 8.29
C PRO A 127 11.12 11.82 9.57
N GLY A 128 10.87 10.54 9.41
CA GLY A 128 10.61 9.59 10.52
C GLY A 128 9.32 8.85 10.28
N GLY A 129 9.39 7.72 9.53
CA GLY A 129 8.24 6.90 9.15
C GLY A 129 7.52 6.21 10.29
N GLY A 130 6.93 6.99 11.17
CA GLY A 130 5.89 6.56 12.10
C GLY A 130 4.50 6.92 11.55
N PRO A 131 3.44 6.40 12.18
CA PRO A 131 2.06 6.72 11.80
C PRO A 131 1.87 8.23 11.84
N ALA A 132 1.41 8.80 10.72
CA ALA A 132 1.16 10.22 10.63
C ALA A 132 -0.19 10.55 11.27
N VAL A 133 -0.18 11.51 12.19
CA VAL A 133 -1.36 12.02 12.86
C VAL A 133 -1.52 13.51 12.59
N ALA A 134 -2.72 13.92 12.21
CA ALA A 134 -3.08 15.33 12.09
C ALA A 134 -4.14 15.70 13.14
N ALA A 135 -4.04 16.93 13.66
CA ALA A 135 -5.13 17.52 14.44
C ALA A 135 -6.17 18.08 13.46
N MET A 136 -7.41 17.66 13.61
CA MET A 136 -8.52 18.24 12.85
C MET A 136 -9.05 19.49 13.56
N ASP A 137 -9.78 20.32 12.82
CA ASP A 137 -10.38 21.51 13.39
C ASP A 137 -11.44 21.19 14.45
N GLY A 138 -11.38 21.92 15.55
CA GLY A 138 -12.32 21.83 16.66
C GLY A 138 -11.69 21.31 17.95
N GLU A 139 -12.44 21.44 19.03
CA GLU A 139 -12.09 20.97 20.36
C GLU A 139 -13.37 20.55 21.08
N PHE A 140 -13.32 19.45 21.83
CA PHE A 140 -14.44 19.01 22.64
C PHE A 140 -14.59 19.89 23.89
N LYS A 141 -15.66 20.69 23.94
CA LYS A 141 -16.01 21.59 25.06
C LYS A 141 -17.44 21.34 25.53
N GLY A 142 -17.83 20.08 25.69
CA GLY A 142 -19.19 19.68 26.01
C GLY A 142 -20.08 19.39 24.80
N GLU A 143 -19.69 19.89 23.62
CA GLU A 143 -20.27 19.54 22.33
C GLU A 143 -19.21 18.90 21.42
N LEU A 144 -19.66 17.97 20.57
CA LEU A 144 -18.78 17.32 19.60
C LEU A 144 -18.23 18.35 18.62
N PRO A 145 -16.92 18.30 18.32
CA PRO A 145 -16.32 19.05 17.21
C PRO A 145 -17.03 18.75 15.88
N GLU A 146 -17.11 19.72 15.01
CA GLU A 146 -17.83 19.59 13.73
C GLU A 146 -17.22 18.48 12.85
N SER A 147 -15.90 18.33 12.88
CA SER A 147 -15.19 17.25 12.19
C SER A 147 -15.65 15.85 12.65
N ILE A 148 -15.87 15.67 13.95
CA ILE A 148 -16.40 14.40 14.50
C ILE A 148 -17.88 14.22 14.16
N LYS A 149 -18.69 15.27 14.23
CA LYS A 149 -20.10 15.22 13.79
C LYS A 149 -20.20 14.81 12.33
N THR A 150 -19.35 15.37 11.48
CA THR A 150 -19.35 15.09 10.05
C THR A 150 -18.99 13.63 9.78
N VAL A 151 -17.88 13.10 10.33
CA VAL A 151 -17.51 11.70 10.12
C VAL A 151 -18.51 10.74 10.76
N ALA A 152 -19.11 11.11 11.88
CA ALA A 152 -20.15 10.33 12.54
C ALA A 152 -21.42 10.20 11.67
N SER A 153 -21.73 11.21 10.86
CA SER A 153 -22.89 11.20 9.95
C SER A 153 -22.72 10.33 8.71
N LEU A 154 -21.49 9.92 8.38
CA LEU A 154 -21.22 9.06 7.23
C LEU A 154 -21.86 7.67 7.41
N GLU A 155 -22.28 7.08 6.30
CA GLU A 155 -22.87 5.75 6.33
C GLU A 155 -21.82 4.68 6.64
N GLY A 156 -22.15 3.80 7.58
CA GLY A 156 -21.25 2.73 8.04
C GLY A 156 -21.92 1.80 9.03
N VAL A 157 -21.15 0.83 9.51
CA VAL A 157 -21.60 -0.18 10.48
C VAL A 157 -20.81 -0.01 11.77
N THR A 158 -21.53 0.08 12.89
CA THR A 158 -20.95 0.28 14.23
C THR A 158 -20.87 -1.03 14.98
N GLU A 159 -19.71 -1.32 15.58
CA GLU A 159 -19.48 -2.37 16.56
C GLU A 159 -19.20 -1.72 17.92
N GLY A 160 -19.89 -2.12 18.95
CA GLY A 160 -19.83 -1.54 20.30
C GLY A 160 -20.99 -0.60 20.60
N GLU A 161 -21.02 -0.07 21.83
CA GLU A 161 -22.16 0.69 22.37
C GLU A 161 -21.80 2.15 22.75
N GLY A 162 -20.57 2.59 22.45
CA GLY A 162 -20.11 3.95 22.76
C GLY A 162 -20.82 5.01 21.93
N GLY A 163 -20.97 6.20 22.53
CA GLY A 163 -21.48 7.37 21.84
C GLY A 163 -20.49 7.93 20.79
N PRO A 164 -20.92 8.95 20.03
CA PRO A 164 -20.06 9.52 18.97
C PRO A 164 -18.71 10.06 19.46
N ALA A 165 -18.59 10.49 20.70
CA ALA A 165 -17.32 10.95 21.29
C ALA A 165 -16.34 9.78 21.57
N ASP A 166 -16.88 8.58 21.83
CA ASP A 166 -16.12 7.38 22.20
C ASP A 166 -15.90 6.43 21.03
N THR A 167 -16.43 6.79 19.86
CA THR A 167 -16.35 5.98 18.65
C THR A 167 -15.10 6.34 17.83
N VAL A 168 -14.36 5.32 17.43
CA VAL A 168 -13.31 5.44 16.42
C VAL A 168 -13.92 5.12 15.06
N TYR A 169 -13.86 6.07 14.15
CA TYR A 169 -14.38 5.98 12.79
C TYR A 169 -13.27 5.54 11.85
N ILE A 170 -13.41 4.38 11.23
CA ILE A 170 -12.36 3.85 10.34
C ILE A 170 -12.92 3.72 8.92
N ILE A 171 -12.37 4.51 7.98
CA ILE A 171 -12.71 4.40 6.57
C ILE A 171 -11.90 3.26 5.96
N VAL A 172 -12.59 2.36 5.25
CA VAL A 172 -12.03 1.12 4.72
C VAL A 172 -12.48 0.86 3.28
N ASP A 173 -11.61 0.22 2.49
CA ASP A 173 -12.01 -0.44 1.24
C ASP A 173 -12.03 -1.96 1.50
N PRO A 174 -13.12 -2.67 1.23
CA PRO A 174 -13.22 -4.11 1.50
C PRO A 174 -12.16 -4.98 0.81
N ARG A 175 -11.54 -4.48 -0.23
CA ARG A 175 -10.48 -5.18 -0.98
C ARG A 175 -9.08 -4.89 -0.43
N CYS A 176 -8.93 -3.85 0.38
CA CYS A 176 -7.64 -3.43 0.92
C CYS A 176 -7.10 -4.46 1.92
N PRO A 177 -5.90 -5.05 1.70
CA PRO A 177 -5.31 -5.99 2.65
C PRO A 177 -5.08 -5.38 4.04
N TYR A 178 -4.66 -4.12 4.09
CA TYR A 178 -4.43 -3.40 5.35
C TYR A 178 -5.73 -3.12 6.10
N CYS A 179 -6.85 -2.89 5.41
CA CYS A 179 -8.16 -2.75 6.04
C CYS A 179 -8.61 -4.05 6.71
N ARG A 180 -8.36 -5.20 6.06
CA ARG A 180 -8.61 -6.52 6.63
C ARG A 180 -7.72 -6.79 7.84
N GLN A 181 -6.44 -6.43 7.74
CA GLN A 181 -5.50 -6.51 8.86
C GLN A 181 -5.99 -5.67 10.04
N THR A 182 -6.37 -4.41 9.82
CA THR A 182 -6.93 -3.53 10.85
C THR A 182 -8.15 -4.14 11.53
N TYR A 183 -9.08 -4.70 10.75
CA TYR A 183 -10.24 -5.39 11.30
C TYR A 183 -9.82 -6.50 12.27
N ASN A 184 -8.91 -7.37 11.87
CA ASN A 184 -8.47 -8.49 12.71
C ASN A 184 -7.72 -8.01 13.96
N MET A 185 -6.89 -6.99 13.85
CA MET A 185 -6.11 -6.43 14.96
C MET A 185 -6.98 -5.67 15.98
N THR A 186 -8.15 -5.19 15.60
CA THR A 186 -9.06 -4.47 16.48
C THR A 186 -9.99 -5.36 17.29
N ARG A 187 -10.00 -6.68 17.09
CA ARG A 187 -10.96 -7.58 17.73
C ARG A 187 -10.88 -7.57 19.26
N ASP A 188 -9.68 -7.50 19.81
CA ASP A 188 -9.50 -7.47 21.27
C ASP A 188 -9.94 -6.13 21.87
N TYR A 189 -9.79 -5.05 21.14
CA TYR A 189 -10.32 -3.73 21.55
C TYR A 189 -11.85 -3.71 21.59
N VAL A 190 -12.50 -4.27 20.56
CA VAL A 190 -13.97 -4.39 20.53
C VAL A 190 -14.47 -5.27 21.68
N LYS A 191 -13.82 -6.41 21.94
CA LYS A 191 -14.14 -7.27 23.10
C LYS A 191 -13.94 -6.56 24.44
N ALA A 192 -12.97 -5.63 24.52
CA ALA A 192 -12.76 -4.79 25.69
C ALA A 192 -13.73 -3.59 25.79
N GLY A 193 -14.77 -3.54 24.94
CA GLY A 193 -15.83 -2.53 24.99
C GLY A 193 -15.52 -1.26 24.17
N ARG A 194 -14.49 -1.26 23.33
CA ARG A 194 -14.23 -0.13 22.44
C ARG A 194 -15.20 -0.14 21.27
N THR A 195 -15.63 1.04 20.84
CA THR A 195 -16.58 1.22 19.75
C THR A 195 -15.87 1.65 18.47
N ILE A 196 -16.15 0.94 17.38
CA ILE A 196 -15.61 1.23 16.06
C ILE A 196 -16.78 1.35 15.08
N LYS A 197 -16.78 2.43 14.28
CA LYS A 197 -17.66 2.55 13.11
C LYS A 197 -16.84 2.30 11.84
N TRP A 198 -17.15 1.22 11.15
CA TRP A 198 -16.57 0.86 9.87
C TRP A 198 -17.31 1.60 8.75
N ILE A 199 -16.61 2.46 8.04
CA ILE A 199 -17.15 3.31 6.97
C ILE A 199 -16.58 2.81 5.64
N PRO A 200 -17.33 2.00 4.88
CA PRO A 200 -16.83 1.46 3.62
C PRO A 200 -16.78 2.51 2.53
N THR A 201 -15.81 2.35 1.64
CA THR A 201 -15.62 3.14 0.42
C THR A 201 -14.98 2.30 -0.68
N ILE A 202 -14.76 2.88 -1.85
CA ILE A 202 -14.07 2.27 -3.00
C ILE A 202 -12.78 3.03 -3.34
N ALA A 203 -11.98 3.32 -2.32
CA ALA A 203 -10.76 4.12 -2.43
C ALA A 203 -9.70 3.53 -3.38
N LEU A 204 -9.69 2.21 -3.58
CA LEU A 204 -8.76 1.53 -4.50
C LEU A 204 -9.20 1.58 -5.97
N GLY A 205 -10.26 2.31 -6.30
CA GLY A 205 -10.83 2.31 -7.65
C GLY A 205 -11.48 0.96 -7.99
N ASP A 206 -11.52 0.57 -9.29
CA ASP A 206 -12.14 -0.68 -9.76
C ASP A 206 -13.53 -0.90 -9.15
N ALA A 207 -14.46 0.00 -9.48
CA ALA A 207 -15.82 -0.02 -8.97
C ALA A 207 -16.53 -1.35 -9.23
N ALA A 208 -16.23 -2.02 -10.34
CA ALA A 208 -16.88 -3.29 -10.70
C ALA A 208 -16.67 -4.37 -9.64
N ASN A 209 -15.50 -4.43 -9.00
CA ASN A 209 -15.19 -5.42 -7.97
C ASN A 209 -15.35 -4.87 -6.54
N GLY A 210 -15.20 -3.56 -6.33
CA GLY A 210 -15.27 -2.92 -5.02
C GLY A 210 -16.69 -2.58 -4.57
N LEU A 211 -17.46 -2.02 -5.48
CA LEU A 211 -18.79 -1.51 -5.18
C LEU A 211 -19.76 -2.59 -4.64
N PRO A 212 -19.84 -3.82 -5.20
CA PRO A 212 -20.73 -4.84 -4.66
C PRO A 212 -20.35 -5.31 -3.25
N LEU A 213 -19.07 -5.32 -2.90
CA LEU A 213 -18.58 -5.69 -1.55
C LEU A 213 -18.90 -4.59 -0.53
N ALA A 214 -18.63 -3.33 -0.89
CA ALA A 214 -18.93 -2.18 -0.05
C ALA A 214 -20.45 -2.01 0.16
N ALA A 215 -21.24 -2.25 -0.89
CA ALA A 215 -22.70 -2.25 -0.83
C ALA A 215 -23.23 -3.34 0.10
N ALA A 216 -22.64 -4.54 0.10
CA ALA A 216 -23.05 -5.61 1.00
C ALA A 216 -22.88 -5.23 2.48
N ILE A 217 -21.81 -4.50 2.83
CA ILE A 217 -21.62 -3.97 4.18
C ILE A 217 -22.71 -2.95 4.54
N LEU A 218 -22.90 -1.94 3.69
CA LEU A 218 -23.85 -0.84 4.00
C LEU A 218 -25.31 -1.30 4.03
N GLN A 219 -25.69 -2.21 3.13
CA GLN A 219 -27.08 -2.68 3.02
C GLN A 219 -27.46 -3.67 4.13
N SER A 220 -26.49 -4.44 4.64
CA SER A 220 -26.76 -5.34 5.78
C SER A 220 -26.98 -4.56 7.07
N LYS A 221 -26.28 -3.44 7.26
CA LYS A 221 -26.24 -2.61 8.48
C LYS A 221 -25.80 -3.37 9.74
N GLU A 222 -25.32 -4.60 9.59
CA GLU A 222 -24.96 -5.50 10.69
C GLU A 222 -23.46 -5.75 10.75
N PRO A 223 -22.87 -5.84 11.96
CA PRO A 223 -21.47 -6.18 12.16
C PRO A 223 -21.04 -7.50 11.52
N ASP A 224 -21.96 -8.48 11.40
CA ASP A 224 -21.70 -9.77 10.74
C ASP A 224 -21.20 -9.60 9.31
N ALA A 225 -21.73 -8.67 8.54
CA ALA A 225 -21.25 -8.43 7.17
C ALA A 225 -19.82 -7.88 7.15
N VAL A 226 -19.47 -7.03 8.11
CA VAL A 226 -18.11 -6.52 8.26
C VAL A 226 -17.16 -7.66 8.61
N GLU A 227 -17.52 -8.50 9.59
CA GLU A 227 -16.74 -9.68 9.99
C GLU A 227 -16.50 -10.63 8.82
N ARG A 228 -17.55 -10.97 8.09
CA ARG A 228 -17.47 -11.92 6.98
C ARG A 228 -16.61 -11.38 5.84
N ILE A 229 -16.75 -10.11 5.49
CA ILE A 229 -16.03 -9.50 4.35
C ILE A 229 -14.60 -9.11 4.74
N LEU A 230 -14.38 -8.36 5.83
CA LEU A 230 -13.06 -7.92 6.25
C LEU A 230 -12.30 -9.00 7.04
N GLY A 231 -12.96 -9.70 7.95
CA GLY A 231 -12.34 -10.68 8.82
C GLY A 231 -12.14 -12.03 8.15
N LYS A 232 -13.19 -12.60 7.56
CA LYS A 232 -13.18 -13.94 6.95
C LYS A 232 -12.87 -13.93 5.46
N HIS A 233 -12.75 -12.75 4.83
CA HIS A 233 -12.48 -12.57 3.41
C HIS A 233 -13.53 -13.23 2.49
N GLU A 234 -14.77 -13.31 2.96
CA GLU A 234 -15.86 -13.83 2.16
C GLU A 234 -16.24 -12.87 1.03
N ARG A 235 -16.54 -13.40 -0.13
CA ARG A 235 -17.02 -12.62 -1.27
C ARG A 235 -18.54 -12.49 -1.24
N ILE A 236 -19.03 -11.77 -0.24
CA ILE A 236 -20.46 -11.44 -0.15
C ILE A 236 -20.68 -10.15 -0.93
N THR A 237 -21.56 -10.20 -1.90
CA THR A 237 -21.85 -9.06 -2.77
C THR A 237 -23.34 -8.74 -2.75
N SER A 238 -23.66 -7.45 -2.84
CA SER A 238 -25.03 -6.96 -3.08
C SER A 238 -25.02 -6.03 -4.26
N ALA A 239 -26.08 -6.08 -5.05
CA ALA A 239 -26.31 -5.06 -6.08
C ALA A 239 -26.51 -3.71 -5.37
N PRO A 240 -25.70 -2.69 -5.66
CA PRO A 240 -25.85 -1.40 -5.00
C PRO A 240 -27.17 -0.73 -5.41
N THR A 241 -27.84 -0.14 -4.44
CA THR A 241 -28.93 0.81 -4.73
C THR A 241 -28.34 2.19 -4.99
N LYS A 242 -29.15 3.09 -5.57
CA LYS A 242 -28.72 4.48 -5.79
C LYS A 242 -28.31 5.17 -4.48
N GLU A 243 -29.05 4.95 -3.41
CA GLU A 243 -28.76 5.50 -2.07
C GLU A 243 -27.43 4.97 -1.55
N THR A 244 -27.15 3.70 -1.80
CA THR A 244 -25.87 3.07 -1.41
C THR A 244 -24.69 3.66 -2.20
N GLU A 245 -24.85 3.86 -3.51
CA GLU A 245 -23.82 4.49 -4.34
C GLU A 245 -23.53 5.93 -3.89
N GLU A 246 -24.58 6.69 -3.62
CA GLU A 246 -24.47 8.05 -3.10
C GLU A 246 -23.77 8.08 -1.70
N ALA A 247 -24.09 7.13 -0.83
CA ALA A 247 -23.45 6.99 0.48
C ALA A 247 -21.95 6.67 0.34
N LEU A 248 -21.60 5.70 -0.48
CA LEU A 248 -20.19 5.35 -0.76
C LEU A 248 -19.44 6.52 -1.40
N GLY A 249 -20.09 7.29 -2.27
CA GLY A 249 -19.55 8.51 -2.86
C GLY A 249 -19.30 9.60 -1.80
N ARG A 250 -20.24 9.81 -0.86
CA ARG A 250 -20.02 10.74 0.26
C ARG A 250 -18.86 10.30 1.15
N ASN A 251 -18.77 9.02 1.50
CA ASN A 251 -17.68 8.46 2.29
C ASN A 251 -16.32 8.70 1.63
N LEU A 252 -16.22 8.45 0.32
CA LEU A 252 -15.01 8.70 -0.45
C LEU A 252 -14.67 10.20 -0.50
N SER A 253 -15.64 11.05 -0.80
CA SER A 253 -15.46 12.49 -0.89
C SER A 253 -14.99 13.10 0.42
N PHE A 254 -15.56 12.65 1.55
CA PHE A 254 -15.11 13.07 2.88
C PHE A 254 -13.63 12.70 3.12
N MET A 255 -13.27 11.44 2.84
CA MET A 255 -11.89 10.97 2.99
C MET A 255 -10.92 11.83 2.16
N LEU A 256 -11.23 12.04 0.89
CA LEU A 256 -10.37 12.83 0.00
C LEU A 256 -10.22 14.27 0.49
N ALA A 257 -11.32 14.92 0.89
CA ALA A 257 -11.29 16.27 1.45
C ALA A 257 -10.50 16.35 2.77
N ALA A 258 -10.60 15.33 3.63
CA ALA A 258 -9.83 15.27 4.86
C ALA A 258 -8.32 15.17 4.60
N PHE A 259 -7.89 14.39 3.61
CA PHE A 259 -6.48 14.34 3.19
C PHE A 259 -6.02 15.63 2.51
N GLU A 260 -6.86 16.29 1.74
CA GLU A 260 -6.55 17.59 1.12
C GLU A 260 -6.31 18.67 2.19
N GLN A 261 -7.11 18.67 3.24
CA GLN A 261 -6.96 19.60 4.38
C GLN A 261 -5.75 19.26 5.27
N ASN A 262 -5.33 18.01 5.30
CA ASN A 262 -4.23 17.48 6.11
C ASN A 262 -3.15 16.87 5.20
N SER A 263 -2.64 17.65 4.26
CA SER A 263 -1.70 17.19 3.23
C SER A 263 -0.37 16.66 3.79
N GLU A 264 -0.02 17.00 5.03
CA GLU A 264 1.12 16.47 5.76
C GLU A 264 1.01 14.96 6.05
N LEU A 265 -0.21 14.38 6.00
CA LEU A 265 -0.43 12.94 6.11
C LEU A 265 -0.07 12.17 4.84
N GLY A 266 0.29 12.88 3.78
CA GLY A 266 0.66 12.29 2.50
C GLY A 266 -0.55 12.00 1.61
N GLN A 267 -0.45 10.95 0.80
CA GLN A 267 -1.50 10.59 -0.16
C GLN A 267 -2.72 9.98 0.52
N ALA A 268 -3.90 10.30 0.00
CA ALA A 268 -5.15 9.71 0.43
C ALA A 268 -5.13 8.17 0.30
N GLY A 269 -5.49 7.49 1.37
CA GLY A 269 -5.46 6.03 1.42
C GLY A 269 -6.28 5.45 2.56
N VAL A 270 -6.44 4.14 2.52
CA VAL A 270 -7.17 3.37 3.52
C VAL A 270 -6.29 2.23 4.07
N PRO A 271 -6.45 1.84 5.35
CA PRO A 271 -7.38 2.39 6.35
C PRO A 271 -6.93 3.72 6.93
N VAL A 272 -7.88 4.59 7.23
CA VAL A 272 -7.65 5.85 7.95
C VAL A 272 -8.67 5.98 9.08
N ALA A 273 -8.21 6.38 10.27
CA ALA A 273 -9.04 6.54 11.46
C ALA A 273 -9.28 8.03 11.79
N PHE A 274 -10.47 8.30 12.27
CA PHE A 274 -10.89 9.58 12.83
C PHE A 274 -11.43 9.33 14.23
N TYR A 275 -11.00 10.12 15.21
CA TYR A 275 -11.41 9.92 16.59
C TYR A 275 -11.21 11.19 17.42
N LEU A 276 -11.90 11.26 18.55
CA LEU A 276 -11.64 12.26 19.57
C LEU A 276 -10.57 11.75 20.53
N ASP A 277 -9.43 12.44 20.59
CA ASP A 277 -8.41 12.15 21.59
C ASP A 277 -8.86 12.72 22.96
N HIS A 278 -9.35 11.85 23.83
CA HIS A 278 -9.85 12.23 25.16
C HIS A 278 -8.78 12.86 26.07
N ARG A 279 -7.48 12.65 25.78
CA ARG A 279 -6.39 13.26 26.56
C ARG A 279 -6.26 14.75 26.28
N THR A 280 -6.56 15.15 25.05
CA THR A 280 -6.40 16.53 24.58
C THR A 280 -7.71 17.23 24.26
N GLY A 281 -8.81 16.50 24.13
CA GLY A 281 -10.10 17.02 23.67
C GLY A 281 -10.10 17.36 22.17
N GLN A 282 -9.09 16.95 21.41
CA GLN A 282 -8.97 17.30 19.99
C GLN A 282 -9.37 16.15 19.09
N PRO A 283 -10.11 16.43 18.01
CA PRO A 283 -10.33 15.46 16.96
C PRO A 283 -9.02 15.19 16.20
N ARG A 284 -8.79 13.94 15.89
CA ARG A 284 -7.58 13.46 15.23
C ARG A 284 -7.93 12.64 14.00
N MET A 285 -7.09 12.79 12.98
CA MET A 285 -7.03 11.91 11.81
C MET A 285 -5.71 11.15 11.84
N MET A 286 -5.73 9.83 11.67
CA MET A 286 -4.54 8.99 11.79
C MET A 286 -4.48 7.94 10.68
N THR A 287 -3.32 7.85 10.03
CA THR A 287 -2.97 6.78 9.07
C THR A 287 -2.20 5.66 9.75
N GLY A 288 -1.86 4.58 9.02
CA GLY A 288 -1.11 3.47 9.60
C GLY A 288 -1.90 2.61 10.58
N VAL A 289 -3.22 2.63 10.53
CA VAL A 289 -4.14 1.96 11.49
C VAL A 289 -3.99 0.42 11.46
N SER A 290 -3.23 -0.13 10.54
CA SER A 290 -2.86 -1.54 10.49
C SER A 290 -1.60 -1.88 11.31
N GLU A 291 -1.13 -0.97 12.17
CA GLU A 291 0.02 -1.16 13.04
C GLU A 291 -0.37 -1.17 14.51
N ASN A 292 0.21 -2.10 15.29
CA ASN A 292 -0.10 -2.23 16.72
C ASN A 292 0.20 -0.96 17.52
N VAL A 293 1.26 -0.23 17.18
CA VAL A 293 1.62 1.01 17.87
C VAL A 293 0.56 2.08 17.68
N VAL A 294 -0.01 2.16 16.48
CA VAL A 294 -1.10 3.10 16.14
C VAL A 294 -2.38 2.76 16.88
N LEU A 295 -2.76 1.47 16.87
CA LEU A 295 -3.96 1.03 17.59
C LEU A 295 -3.85 1.28 19.10
N ARG A 296 -2.67 1.12 19.68
CA ARG A 296 -2.43 1.45 21.10
C ARG A 296 -2.54 2.96 21.37
N ASP A 297 -2.10 3.80 20.44
CA ASP A 297 -2.25 5.25 20.60
C ASP A 297 -3.72 5.68 20.53
N ILE A 298 -4.48 5.09 19.61
CA ILE A 298 -5.92 5.37 19.44
C ILE A 298 -6.75 4.84 20.62
N PHE A 299 -6.57 3.57 20.97
CA PHE A 299 -7.47 2.84 21.89
C PHE A 299 -6.91 2.66 23.30
N GLY A 300 -5.62 2.87 23.50
CA GLY A 300 -4.91 2.42 24.68
C GLY A 300 -4.56 0.93 24.62
N THR A 301 -4.37 0.30 25.77
CA THR A 301 -4.28 -1.17 25.87
C THR A 301 -5.68 -1.78 25.83
N PRO A 302 -5.83 -2.95 25.15
CA PRO A 302 -7.11 -3.68 25.15
C PRO A 302 -7.53 -4.12 26.53
#